data_12d95682e830cbd77fa1a190b3b09e6b
#
_entry.id   12d95682e830cbd77fa1a190b3b09e6b
#
_cell.length_a   1.000
_cell.length_b   1.000
_cell.length_c   1.000
_cell.angle_alpha   90.00
_cell.angle_beta   90.00
_cell.angle_gamma   90.00
#
_symmetry.space_group_name_H-M   'P 1'
#
loop_
_entity.id
_entity.type
_entity.pdbx_description
1 polymer ?
#
loop_
_entity_poly.entity_id
_entity_poly.type
_entity_poly.pdbx_seq_one_letter_code
_entity_poly.pdbx_strand_id
1 'polypeptide(L)'
;PLFYTMIHGRQQKMSPDTVAAFFAKYGSMAKAVCQEVPEHIHPHMMRHTRAMHLYQSGMPMVLLSQYLGHAQVETTMIYAYADTEMKRAAIQKADAVRGTKPVPDEIWADNEEMILKLSGLL
;
A
#
# COMPACT_ATOMS: atom_id res chain seq x y z
N PRO A 1 -14.20 8.24 -26.47
CA PRO A 1 -13.28 7.65 -25.49
C PRO A 1 -12.82 8.69 -24.47
N LEU A 2 -12.61 8.27 -23.23
CA LEU A 2 -12.18 9.17 -22.15
C LEU A 2 -10.73 9.65 -22.36
N PHE A 3 -9.89 8.80 -22.95
CA PHE A 3 -8.51 9.09 -23.30
C PHE A 3 -8.33 8.97 -24.83
N TYR A 4 -7.77 10.01 -25.42
CA TYR A 4 -7.54 10.07 -26.85
C TYR A 4 -6.20 10.72 -27.17
N THR A 5 -5.67 10.39 -28.34
CA THR A 5 -4.51 11.05 -28.95
C THR A 5 -4.94 11.81 -30.19
N MET A 6 -4.26 12.91 -30.51
CA MET A 6 -4.45 13.65 -31.75
C MET A 6 -3.43 13.15 -32.78
N ILE A 7 -3.90 12.47 -33.80
CA ILE A 7 -3.06 12.01 -34.93
C ILE A 7 -3.61 12.65 -36.19
N HIS A 8 -2.79 13.42 -36.91
CA HIS A 8 -3.17 14.17 -38.10
C HIS A 8 -4.47 14.98 -37.94
N GLY A 9 -4.62 15.63 -36.78
CA GLY A 9 -5.80 16.46 -36.48
C GLY A 9 -7.08 15.70 -36.18
N ARG A 10 -7.03 14.36 -36.07
CA ARG A 10 -8.18 13.50 -35.72
C ARG A 10 -7.99 12.90 -34.32
N GLN A 11 -9.06 12.91 -33.55
CA GLN A 11 -9.09 12.21 -32.27
C GLN A 11 -9.15 10.69 -32.47
N GLN A 12 -8.18 9.98 -31.92
CA GLN A 12 -8.15 8.52 -31.90
C GLN A 12 -8.07 8.01 -30.47
N LYS A 13 -8.64 6.82 -30.23
CA LYS A 13 -8.52 6.16 -28.93
C LYS A 13 -7.03 5.92 -28.62
N MET A 14 -6.61 6.31 -27.42
CA MET A 14 -5.25 6.05 -26.96
C MET A 14 -4.98 4.54 -26.90
N SER A 15 -3.87 4.09 -27.51
CA SER A 15 -3.48 2.68 -27.46
C SER A 15 -2.81 2.34 -26.12
N PRO A 16 -2.88 1.08 -25.67
CA PRO A 16 -2.13 0.62 -24.51
C PRO A 16 -0.62 0.89 -24.61
N ASP A 17 -0.05 0.76 -25.81
CA ASP A 17 1.38 1.02 -26.05
C ASP A 17 1.76 2.47 -25.84
N THR A 18 0.88 3.41 -26.20
CA THR A 18 1.08 4.84 -25.92
C THR A 18 1.14 5.10 -24.42
N VAL A 19 0.29 4.44 -23.64
CA VAL A 19 0.28 4.54 -22.19
C VAL A 19 1.55 3.93 -21.61
N ALA A 20 1.98 2.76 -22.09
CA ALA A 20 3.21 2.11 -21.65
C ALA A 20 4.45 2.99 -21.94
N ALA A 21 4.55 3.57 -23.14
CA ALA A 21 5.63 4.50 -23.50
C ALA A 21 5.64 5.75 -22.61
N PHE A 22 4.47 6.28 -22.25
CA PHE A 22 4.34 7.39 -21.31
C PHE A 22 4.92 7.02 -19.94
N PHE A 23 4.54 5.87 -19.38
CA PHE A 23 5.06 5.41 -18.11
C PHE A 23 6.57 5.15 -18.13
N ALA A 24 7.08 4.56 -19.21
CA ALA A 24 8.52 4.33 -19.36
C ALA A 24 9.30 5.65 -19.38
N LYS A 25 8.83 6.64 -20.17
CA LYS A 25 9.47 7.95 -20.26
C LYS A 25 9.50 8.69 -18.93
N TYR A 26 8.35 8.88 -18.31
CA TYR A 26 8.26 9.66 -17.08
C TYR A 26 8.76 8.90 -15.86
N GLY A 27 8.69 7.56 -15.86
CA GLY A 27 9.28 6.71 -14.84
C GLY A 27 10.79 6.84 -14.78
N SER A 28 11.47 6.83 -15.93
CA SER A 28 12.93 7.02 -15.98
C SER A 28 13.34 8.42 -15.52
N MET A 29 12.57 9.46 -15.88
CA MET A 29 12.80 10.83 -15.39
C MET A 29 12.61 10.93 -13.88
N ALA A 30 11.56 10.34 -13.34
CA ALA A 30 11.30 10.32 -11.90
C ALA A 30 12.40 9.57 -11.13
N LYS A 31 12.89 8.44 -11.67
CA LYS A 31 13.99 7.69 -11.07
C LYS A 31 15.30 8.47 -11.02
N ALA A 32 15.57 9.31 -12.00
CA ALA A 32 16.74 10.17 -12.01
C ALA A 32 16.72 11.21 -10.85
N VAL A 33 15.54 11.58 -10.37
CA VAL A 33 15.35 12.53 -9.25
C VAL A 33 15.24 11.78 -7.92
N CYS A 34 14.59 10.63 -7.91
CA CYS A 34 14.35 9.84 -6.70
C CYS A 34 14.69 8.37 -6.96
N GLN A 35 15.74 7.87 -6.32
CA GLN A 35 16.20 6.48 -6.50
C GLN A 35 15.25 5.42 -5.96
N GLU A 36 14.33 5.79 -5.08
CA GLU A 36 13.30 4.90 -4.54
C GLU A 36 12.22 4.54 -5.56
N VAL A 37 12.12 5.30 -6.66
CA VAL A 37 11.18 5.01 -7.74
C VAL A 37 11.57 3.70 -8.42
N PRO A 38 10.63 2.75 -8.61
CA PRO A 38 10.88 1.50 -9.30
C PRO A 38 11.39 1.71 -10.73
N GLU A 39 12.21 0.80 -11.22
CA GLU A 39 12.77 0.87 -12.57
C GLU A 39 11.72 0.74 -13.66
N HIS A 40 10.72 -0.10 -13.42
CA HIS A 40 9.63 -0.34 -14.35
C HIS A 40 8.30 0.07 -13.72
N ILE A 41 7.75 1.19 -14.17
CA ILE A 41 6.43 1.67 -13.76
C ILE A 41 5.40 1.25 -14.80
N HIS A 42 4.30 0.66 -14.34
CA HIS A 42 3.19 0.24 -15.19
C HIS A 42 1.83 0.63 -14.56
N PRO A 43 0.74 0.69 -15.36
CA PRO A 43 -0.56 1.20 -14.89
C PRO A 43 -1.12 0.47 -13.66
N HIS A 44 -0.88 -0.84 -13.52
CA HIS A 44 -1.32 -1.60 -12.35
C HIS A 44 -0.67 -1.13 -11.05
N MET A 45 0.60 -0.71 -11.08
CA MET A 45 1.26 -0.13 -9.90
C MET A 45 0.55 1.14 -9.43
N MET A 46 0.17 2.02 -10.38
CA MET A 46 -0.59 3.23 -10.04
C MET A 46 -1.94 2.89 -9.42
N ARG A 47 -2.62 1.87 -9.96
CA ARG A 47 -3.88 1.36 -9.41
C ARG A 47 -3.69 0.83 -7.99
N HIS A 48 -2.67 0.01 -7.74
CA HIS A 48 -2.35 -0.51 -6.41
C HIS A 48 -1.99 0.60 -5.43
N THR A 49 -1.15 1.55 -5.84
CA THR A 49 -0.80 2.71 -5.02
C THR A 49 -2.03 3.52 -4.63
N ARG A 50 -2.92 3.79 -5.61
CA ARG A 50 -4.16 4.52 -5.33
C ARG A 50 -5.08 3.75 -4.40
N ALA A 51 -5.21 2.44 -4.59
CA ALA A 51 -6.00 1.58 -3.72
C ALA A 51 -5.46 1.59 -2.29
N MET A 52 -4.15 1.50 -2.12
CA MET A 52 -3.50 1.56 -0.81
C MET A 52 -3.73 2.89 -0.12
N HIS A 53 -3.59 4.01 -0.82
CA HIS A 53 -3.88 5.34 -0.28
C HIS A 53 -5.33 5.48 0.18
N LEU A 54 -6.29 4.97 -0.60
CA LEU A 54 -7.71 5.01 -0.22
C LEU A 54 -7.99 4.14 1.01
N TYR A 55 -7.39 2.95 1.07
CA TYR A 55 -7.51 2.07 2.22
C TYR A 55 -6.94 2.71 3.49
N GLN A 56 -5.73 3.26 3.41
CA GLN A 56 -5.07 3.95 4.53
C GLN A 56 -5.79 5.23 4.96
N SER A 57 -6.53 5.86 4.05
CA SER A 57 -7.41 6.99 4.36
C SER A 57 -8.72 6.58 5.05
N GLY A 58 -8.90 5.29 5.36
CA GLY A 58 -10.07 4.77 6.06
C GLY A 58 -11.23 4.35 5.16
N MET A 59 -11.01 4.22 3.84
CA MET A 59 -12.07 3.71 2.95
C MET A 59 -12.38 2.25 3.30
N PRO A 60 -13.65 1.89 3.58
CA PRO A 60 -14.05 0.52 3.85
C PRO A 60 -13.70 -0.42 2.70
N MET A 61 -13.26 -1.64 3.02
CA MET A 61 -12.80 -2.63 2.04
C MET A 61 -13.84 -2.94 0.96
N VAL A 62 -15.12 -2.97 1.33
CA VAL A 62 -16.23 -3.22 0.40
C VAL A 62 -16.34 -2.10 -0.63
N LEU A 63 -16.26 -0.84 -0.20
CA LEU A 63 -16.27 0.31 -1.11
C LEU A 63 -15.03 0.35 -1.99
N LEU A 64 -13.88 0.00 -1.44
CA LEU A 64 -12.64 -0.08 -2.20
C LEU A 64 -12.72 -1.17 -3.29
N SER A 65 -13.28 -2.33 -2.98
CA SER A 65 -13.53 -3.41 -3.94
C SER A 65 -14.44 -2.95 -5.09
N GLN A 66 -15.53 -2.26 -4.76
CA GLN A 66 -16.45 -1.68 -5.76
C GLN A 66 -15.75 -0.62 -6.62
N TYR A 67 -15.00 0.28 -6.00
CA TYR A 67 -14.22 1.32 -6.70
C TYR A 67 -13.21 0.72 -7.68
N LEU A 68 -12.55 -0.36 -7.30
CA LEU A 68 -11.61 -1.07 -8.16
C LEU A 68 -12.30 -1.96 -9.20
N GLY A 69 -13.60 -2.22 -9.07
CA GLY A 69 -14.34 -3.13 -9.93
C GLY A 69 -13.92 -4.60 -9.76
N HIS A 70 -13.50 -4.98 -8.55
CA HIS A 70 -13.22 -6.37 -8.24
C HIS A 70 -14.54 -7.14 -8.07
N ALA A 71 -14.65 -8.31 -8.69
CA ALA A 71 -15.82 -9.16 -8.56
C ALA A 71 -15.97 -9.75 -7.15
N GLN A 72 -14.85 -9.90 -6.44
CA GLN A 72 -14.78 -10.48 -5.10
C GLN A 72 -13.95 -9.57 -4.18
N VAL A 73 -14.40 -9.41 -2.94
CA VAL A 73 -13.74 -8.58 -1.92
C VAL A 73 -12.41 -9.18 -1.51
N GLU A 74 -12.26 -10.50 -1.58
CA GLU A 74 -11.04 -11.25 -1.28
C GLU A 74 -9.84 -10.75 -2.08
N THR A 75 -10.05 -10.38 -3.33
CA THR A 75 -9.00 -9.79 -4.18
C THR A 75 -8.49 -8.46 -3.62
N THR A 76 -9.32 -7.77 -2.84
CA THR A 76 -8.98 -6.48 -2.22
C THR A 76 -8.29 -6.66 -0.87
N MET A 77 -8.40 -7.84 -0.25
CA MET A 77 -7.77 -8.15 1.06
C MET A 77 -6.25 -8.04 1.04
N ILE A 78 -5.62 -8.13 -0.13
CA ILE A 78 -4.17 -7.94 -0.29
C ILE A 78 -3.70 -6.59 0.28
N TYR A 79 -4.54 -5.55 0.22
CA TYR A 79 -4.20 -4.24 0.76
C TYR A 79 -4.20 -4.22 2.30
N ALA A 80 -5.09 -4.97 2.93
CA ALA A 80 -5.10 -5.10 4.38
C ALA A 80 -3.86 -5.84 4.89
N TYR A 81 -3.45 -6.90 4.22
CA TYR A 81 -2.22 -7.63 4.57
C TYR A 81 -0.98 -6.76 4.37
N ALA A 82 -0.86 -6.09 3.23
CA ALA A 82 0.27 -5.21 2.95
C ALA A 82 0.38 -4.06 3.97
N ASP A 83 -0.73 -3.44 4.36
CA ASP A 83 -0.74 -2.39 5.38
C ASP A 83 -0.30 -2.91 6.76
N THR A 84 -0.74 -4.11 7.14
CA THR A 84 -0.35 -4.76 8.40
C THR A 84 1.15 -5.05 8.43
N GLU A 85 1.72 -5.59 7.36
CA GLU A 85 3.15 -5.85 7.26
C GLU A 85 3.98 -4.55 7.27
N MET A 86 3.52 -3.51 6.60
CA MET A 86 4.17 -2.19 6.63
C MET A 86 4.17 -1.59 8.04
N LYS A 87 3.06 -1.69 8.77
CA LYS A 87 2.95 -1.24 10.17
C LYS A 87 3.90 -2.02 11.08
N ARG A 88 3.92 -3.35 10.94
CA ARG A 88 4.83 -4.22 11.71
C ARG A 88 6.30 -3.86 11.48
N ALA A 89 6.70 -3.69 10.21
CA ALA A 89 8.06 -3.29 9.86
C ALA A 89 8.44 -1.91 10.41
N ALA A 90 7.51 -0.95 10.38
CA ALA A 90 7.72 0.38 10.96
C ALA A 90 7.92 0.33 12.48
N ILE A 91 7.15 -0.48 13.20
CA ILE A 91 7.29 -0.68 14.64
C ILE A 91 8.66 -1.30 14.95
N GLN A 92 9.04 -2.37 14.27
CA GLN A 92 10.33 -3.02 14.47
C GLN A 92 11.50 -2.06 14.21
N LYS A 93 11.41 -1.23 13.17
CA LYS A 93 12.42 -0.22 12.88
C LYS A 93 12.51 0.84 13.96
N ALA A 94 11.37 1.30 14.50
CA ALA A 94 11.33 2.27 15.59
C ALA A 94 11.93 1.71 16.88
N ASP A 95 11.66 0.45 17.20
CA ASP A 95 12.23 -0.24 18.37
C ASP A 95 13.74 -0.42 18.23
N ALA A 96 14.23 -0.77 17.04
CA ALA A 96 15.66 -0.88 16.76
C ALA A 96 16.40 0.47 16.95
N VAL A 97 15.78 1.59 16.55
CA VAL A 97 16.36 2.93 16.71
C VAL A 97 16.38 3.36 18.19
N ARG A 98 15.38 2.97 18.97
CA ARG A 98 15.29 3.30 20.39
C ARG A 98 16.27 2.52 21.26
N GLY A 99 16.89 1.47 20.73
CA GLY A 99 17.80 0.62 21.50
C GLY A 99 17.13 -0.06 22.70
N THR A 100 15.81 -0.09 22.72
CA THR A 100 15.05 -0.84 23.73
C THR A 100 15.37 -2.31 23.53
N LYS A 101 16.10 -2.90 24.48
CA LYS A 101 16.22 -4.36 24.55
C LYS A 101 14.79 -4.91 24.50
N PRO A 102 14.54 -5.99 23.75
CA PRO A 102 13.24 -6.65 23.85
C PRO A 102 12.99 -6.91 25.34
N VAL A 103 11.84 -6.43 25.81
CA VAL A 103 11.40 -6.74 27.17
C VAL A 103 11.34 -8.26 27.21
N PRO A 104 12.06 -8.92 28.12
CA PRO A 104 12.03 -10.37 28.18
C PRO A 104 10.57 -10.82 28.32
N ASP A 105 10.16 -11.80 27.51
CA ASP A 105 8.79 -12.36 27.56
C ASP A 105 8.37 -12.84 28.98
N GLU A 106 9.34 -13.02 29.85
CA GLU A 106 9.20 -13.50 31.22
C GLU A 106 8.54 -12.53 32.20
N ILE A 107 8.48 -11.21 31.89
CA ILE A 107 7.86 -10.26 32.83
C ILE A 107 6.35 -10.48 32.97
N TRP A 108 5.72 -11.08 31.97
CA TRP A 108 4.29 -11.34 31.94
C TRP A 108 3.93 -12.79 32.25
N ALA A 109 4.88 -13.73 32.07
CA ALA A 109 4.61 -15.17 32.12
C ALA A 109 4.26 -15.69 33.53
N ASP A 110 4.75 -15.04 34.60
CA ASP A 110 4.59 -15.53 35.98
C ASP A 110 3.87 -14.54 36.93
N ASN A 111 3.21 -13.49 36.40
CA ASN A 111 2.55 -12.51 37.24
C ASN A 111 1.03 -12.50 37.05
N GLU A 112 0.38 -13.56 37.58
CA GLU A 112 -1.08 -13.71 37.52
C GLU A 112 -1.83 -12.50 38.10
N GLU A 113 -1.27 -11.88 39.19
CA GLU A 113 -1.87 -10.70 39.81
C GLU A 113 -1.87 -9.49 38.85
N MET A 114 -0.80 -9.31 38.08
CA MET A 114 -0.72 -8.22 37.08
C MET A 114 -1.67 -8.47 35.92
N ILE A 115 -1.80 -9.70 35.47
CA ILE A 115 -2.74 -10.09 34.41
C ILE A 115 -4.18 -9.85 34.85
N LEU A 116 -4.53 -10.21 36.08
CA LEU A 116 -5.86 -9.97 36.66
C LEU A 116 -6.17 -8.47 36.82
N LYS A 117 -5.21 -7.66 37.24
CA LYS A 117 -5.38 -6.19 37.28
C LYS A 117 -5.55 -5.56 35.91
N LEU A 118 -4.82 -6.01 34.89
CA LEU A 118 -4.94 -5.51 33.52
C LEU A 118 -6.22 -5.95 32.83
N SER A 119 -6.75 -7.11 33.20
CA SER A 119 -8.02 -7.61 32.70
C SER A 119 -9.26 -7.02 33.41
N GLY A 120 -9.05 -6.19 34.45
CA GLY A 120 -10.13 -5.58 35.21
C GLY A 120 -10.92 -6.56 36.09
N LEU A 121 -10.30 -7.68 36.45
CA LEU A 121 -10.91 -8.73 37.29
C LEU A 121 -10.51 -8.62 38.77
N LEU A 122 -9.73 -7.61 39.16
CA LEU A 122 -9.38 -7.19 40.51
C LEU A 122 -9.58 -5.70 40.67
#